data_66c56484bc169bf377660a7206e1a9b2
#
_entry.id   66c56484bc169bf377660a7206e1a9b2
#
_cell.length_a   1.000
_cell.length_b   1.000
_cell.length_c   1.000
_cell.angle_alpha   90.00
_cell.angle_beta   90.00
_cell.angle_gamma   90.00
#
_symmetry.space_group_name_H-M   'P 1'
#
loop_
_entity.id
_entity.type
_entity.pdbx_description
1 polymer ?
#
loop_
_entity_poly.entity_id
_entity_poly.type
_entity_poly.pdbx_seq_one_letter_code
_entity_poly.pdbx_strand_id
1 'polypeptide(L)'
;MNTGAEAVETAIKAARRWGYTKKNIPADQAKILVSSGNFHGRTTTIVGFSSDDEYKENFGPFDGGFDIVPFGDLDAFEKAASNPNVCAYITEPMQGEAGIVIPPKGWLKSIQEICKKHNVLLICDEIQSGIGRTGKDFAFQHEIDKPDGLILGKALGGGVYPVSAFLARADVMDVFNPGSHGSTFGGNP
;
A
#
# COMPACT_ATOMS: atom_id res chain seq x y z
N MET A 1 4.48 -14.43 -2.17
CA MET A 1 3.59 -14.44 -3.36
C MET A 1 4.45 -14.29 -4.61
N ASN A 2 3.85 -14.29 -5.81
CA ASN A 2 4.60 -14.22 -7.05
C ASN A 2 4.51 -12.87 -7.77
N THR A 3 3.35 -12.24 -7.75
CA THR A 3 3.16 -10.96 -8.43
C THR A 3 3.06 -9.80 -7.43
N GLY A 4 3.44 -8.59 -7.86
CA GLY A 4 3.26 -7.39 -7.03
C GLY A 4 1.79 -7.18 -6.63
N ALA A 5 0.86 -7.45 -7.55
CA ALA A 5 -0.57 -7.35 -7.26
C ALA A 5 -1.01 -8.27 -6.12
N GLU A 6 -0.50 -9.52 -6.03
CA GLU A 6 -0.80 -10.42 -4.90
C GLU A 6 -0.26 -9.85 -3.57
N ALA A 7 0.90 -9.21 -3.58
CA ALA A 7 1.46 -8.58 -2.38
C ALA A 7 0.62 -7.36 -1.95
N VAL A 8 0.11 -6.57 -2.91
CA VAL A 8 -0.81 -5.45 -2.63
C VAL A 8 -2.13 -5.97 -2.07
N GLU A 9 -2.74 -7.01 -2.68
CA GLU A 9 -3.97 -7.63 -2.16
C GLU A 9 -3.76 -8.18 -0.73
N THR A 10 -2.59 -8.74 -0.44
CA THR A 10 -2.21 -9.18 0.91
C THR A 10 -2.16 -8.02 1.88
N ALA A 11 -1.54 -6.89 1.48
CA ALA A 11 -1.45 -5.68 2.29
C ALA A 11 -2.84 -5.08 2.57
N ILE A 12 -3.73 -5.03 1.57
CA ILE A 12 -5.13 -4.59 1.71
C ILE A 12 -5.86 -5.45 2.75
N LYS A 13 -5.75 -6.79 2.63
CA LYS A 13 -6.38 -7.72 3.57
C LYS A 13 -5.84 -7.56 5.00
N ALA A 14 -4.53 -7.42 5.15
CA ALA A 14 -3.89 -7.19 6.44
C ALA A 14 -4.36 -5.89 7.08
N ALA A 15 -4.36 -4.79 6.31
CA ALA A 15 -4.77 -3.47 6.77
C ALA A 15 -6.24 -3.44 7.22
N ARG A 16 -7.16 -4.00 6.42
CA ARG A 16 -8.59 -4.09 6.78
C ARG A 16 -8.79 -4.91 8.06
N ARG A 17 -8.15 -6.09 8.15
CA ARG A 17 -8.29 -6.96 9.33
C ARG A 17 -7.67 -6.35 10.58
N TRP A 18 -6.54 -5.65 10.45
CA TRP A 18 -5.96 -4.85 11.52
C TRP A 18 -6.90 -3.73 11.96
N GLY A 19 -7.53 -3.03 11.00
CA GLY A 19 -8.53 -2.01 11.27
C GLY A 19 -9.69 -2.53 12.13
N TYR A 20 -10.20 -3.72 11.82
CA TYR A 20 -11.28 -4.34 12.58
C TYR A 20 -10.84 -4.88 13.94
N THR A 21 -9.68 -5.54 14.02
CA THR A 21 -9.27 -6.28 15.21
C THR A 21 -8.42 -5.48 16.19
N LYS A 22 -7.73 -4.44 15.73
CA LYS A 22 -6.81 -3.63 16.56
C LYS A 22 -7.26 -2.18 16.70
N LYS A 23 -7.80 -1.58 15.63
CA LYS A 23 -8.31 -0.21 15.66
C LYS A 23 -9.80 -0.14 16.06
N ASN A 24 -10.50 -1.27 16.14
CA ASN A 24 -11.93 -1.38 16.46
C ASN A 24 -12.86 -0.63 15.48
N ILE A 25 -12.51 -0.59 14.22
CA ILE A 25 -13.39 -0.06 13.17
C ILE A 25 -14.61 -1.00 13.06
N PRO A 26 -15.84 -0.46 12.94
CA PRO A 26 -17.02 -1.30 12.75
C PRO A 26 -16.92 -2.18 11.50
N ALA A 27 -17.55 -3.35 11.53
CA ALA A 27 -17.52 -4.29 10.41
C ALA A 27 -17.90 -3.61 9.08
N ASP A 28 -17.17 -3.96 8.03
CA ASP A 28 -17.36 -3.48 6.65
C ASP A 28 -17.17 -1.96 6.44
N GLN A 29 -16.64 -1.23 7.44
CA GLN A 29 -16.43 0.22 7.36
C GLN A 29 -14.95 0.63 7.21
N ALA A 30 -14.01 -0.32 7.22
CA ALA A 30 -12.58 0.00 7.08
C ALA A 30 -12.30 0.65 5.72
N LYS A 31 -11.60 1.79 5.77
CA LYS A 31 -11.17 2.56 4.61
C LYS A 31 -9.66 2.53 4.48
N ILE A 32 -9.19 2.49 3.24
CA ILE A 32 -7.77 2.62 2.88
C ILE A 32 -7.62 3.85 2.01
N LEU A 33 -6.71 4.73 2.38
CA LEU A 33 -6.33 5.86 1.53
C LEU A 33 -5.30 5.40 0.50
N VAL A 34 -5.39 5.95 -0.71
CA VAL A 34 -4.41 5.79 -1.79
C VAL A 34 -4.15 7.12 -2.46
N SER A 35 -3.01 7.28 -3.11
CA SER A 35 -2.68 8.51 -3.83
C SER A 35 -3.37 8.59 -5.20
N SER A 36 -3.66 9.78 -5.67
CA SER A 36 -3.92 9.99 -7.10
C SER A 36 -2.66 9.66 -7.92
N GLY A 37 -2.82 9.19 -9.16
CA GLY A 37 -1.71 8.75 -10.01
C GLY A 37 -1.06 7.45 -9.54
N ASN A 38 -1.67 6.72 -8.61
CA ASN A 38 -1.11 5.46 -8.11
C ASN A 38 -1.08 4.34 -9.16
N PHE A 39 -0.11 3.44 -9.01
CA PHE A 39 -0.09 2.17 -9.72
C PHE A 39 0.30 1.02 -8.79
N HIS A 40 -0.68 0.23 -8.37
CA HIS A 40 -0.48 -0.89 -7.45
C HIS A 40 -0.76 -2.27 -8.07
N GLY A 41 -1.07 -2.33 -9.36
CA GLY A 41 -1.40 -3.56 -10.08
C GLY A 41 -2.70 -3.46 -10.86
N ARG A 42 -3.22 -4.62 -11.33
CA ARG A 42 -4.37 -4.66 -12.24
C ARG A 42 -5.44 -5.69 -11.87
N THR A 43 -5.51 -6.12 -10.60
CA THR A 43 -6.69 -6.88 -10.12
C THR A 43 -7.91 -5.97 -10.08
N THR A 44 -9.11 -6.55 -10.08
CA THR A 44 -10.35 -5.77 -10.02
C THR A 44 -10.46 -4.88 -8.80
N THR A 45 -9.97 -5.35 -7.63
CA THR A 45 -9.87 -4.52 -6.42
C THR A 45 -8.95 -3.32 -6.66
N ILE A 46 -7.75 -3.57 -7.19
CA ILE A 46 -6.70 -2.55 -7.35
C ILE A 46 -7.10 -1.50 -8.40
N VAL A 47 -7.60 -1.92 -9.56
CA VAL A 47 -8.05 -0.95 -10.58
C VAL A 47 -9.24 -0.14 -10.11
N GLY A 48 -10.07 -0.68 -9.20
CA GLY A 48 -11.21 0.02 -8.61
C GLY A 48 -10.83 1.33 -7.90
N PHE A 49 -9.64 1.42 -7.34
CA PHE A 49 -9.12 2.65 -6.73
C PHE A 49 -8.06 3.38 -7.57
N SER A 50 -7.89 3.03 -8.83
CA SER A 50 -7.08 3.84 -9.75
C SER A 50 -7.72 5.20 -9.99
N SER A 51 -6.90 6.24 -10.15
CA SER A 51 -7.34 7.54 -10.65
C SER A 51 -7.29 7.65 -12.18
N ASP A 52 -6.85 6.59 -12.87
CA ASP A 52 -6.82 6.49 -14.32
C ASP A 52 -8.07 5.75 -14.80
N ASP A 53 -8.91 6.45 -15.56
CA ASP A 53 -10.18 5.90 -16.05
C ASP A 53 -9.96 4.79 -17.10
N GLU A 54 -8.87 4.82 -17.86
CA GLU A 54 -8.55 3.75 -18.82
C GLU A 54 -8.36 2.39 -18.15
N TYR A 55 -7.88 2.37 -16.89
CA TYR A 55 -7.70 1.13 -16.13
C TYR A 55 -9.03 0.56 -15.61
N LYS A 56 -10.08 1.37 -15.59
CA LYS A 56 -11.39 1.04 -14.98
C LYS A 56 -12.48 0.76 -16.01
N GLU A 57 -12.33 1.31 -17.22
CA GLU A 57 -13.38 1.28 -18.23
C GLU A 57 -13.84 -0.15 -18.52
N ASN A 58 -15.14 -0.40 -18.31
CA ASN A 58 -15.83 -1.68 -18.55
C ASN A 58 -15.36 -2.88 -17.69
N PHE A 59 -14.62 -2.64 -16.57
CA PHE A 59 -14.18 -3.72 -15.67
C PHE A 59 -14.94 -3.79 -14.33
N GLY A 60 -15.88 -2.85 -14.07
CA GLY A 60 -16.73 -2.87 -12.86
C GLY A 60 -17.73 -4.03 -12.83
N PRO A 61 -18.41 -4.26 -11.69
CA PRO A 61 -18.40 -3.41 -10.49
C PRO A 61 -17.13 -3.55 -9.66
N PHE A 62 -16.79 -2.48 -8.92
CA PHE A 62 -15.59 -2.45 -8.08
C PHE A 62 -15.92 -2.48 -6.59
N ASP A 63 -14.98 -3.01 -5.79
CA ASP A 63 -15.08 -2.99 -4.34
C ASP A 63 -14.92 -1.56 -3.80
N GLY A 64 -15.71 -1.24 -2.79
CA GLY A 64 -15.58 0.02 -2.04
C GLY A 64 -14.50 -0.02 -0.94
N GLY A 65 -14.47 1.05 -0.14
CA GLY A 65 -13.58 1.14 1.01
C GLY A 65 -12.21 1.76 0.70
N PHE A 66 -12.11 2.47 -0.43
CA PHE A 66 -10.92 3.24 -0.80
C PHE A 66 -11.28 4.70 -1.03
N ASP A 67 -10.45 5.61 -0.51
CA ASP A 67 -10.55 7.04 -0.79
C ASP A 67 -9.23 7.51 -1.43
N ILE A 68 -9.33 8.24 -2.54
CA ILE A 68 -8.17 8.76 -3.27
C ILE A 68 -7.85 10.16 -2.75
N VAL A 69 -6.58 10.40 -2.40
CA VAL A 69 -6.06 11.70 -1.98
C VAL A 69 -5.02 12.21 -2.99
N PRO A 70 -4.91 13.53 -3.23
CA PRO A 70 -3.88 14.06 -4.11
C PRO A 70 -2.48 13.69 -3.62
N PHE A 71 -1.60 13.20 -4.52
CA PHE A 71 -0.22 12.89 -4.19
C PHE A 71 0.55 14.19 -3.88
N GLY A 72 1.28 14.22 -2.77
CA GLY A 72 2.04 15.40 -2.35
C GLY A 72 1.27 16.42 -1.50
N ASP A 73 -0.05 16.32 -1.38
CA ASP A 73 -0.91 17.24 -0.60
C ASP A 73 -1.11 16.74 0.83
N LEU A 74 -0.38 17.36 1.79
CA LEU A 74 -0.43 17.00 3.20
C LEU A 74 -1.75 17.41 3.86
N ASP A 75 -2.34 18.53 3.47
CA ASP A 75 -3.58 19.04 4.09
C ASP A 75 -4.77 18.14 3.69
N ALA A 76 -4.86 17.79 2.41
CA ALA A 76 -5.87 16.87 1.93
C ALA A 76 -5.70 15.48 2.58
N PHE A 77 -4.45 15.02 2.72
CA PHE A 77 -4.16 13.74 3.38
C PHE A 77 -4.55 13.77 4.86
N GLU A 78 -4.17 14.78 5.62
CA GLU A 78 -4.51 14.87 7.06
C GLU A 78 -6.01 14.92 7.28
N LYS A 79 -6.72 15.71 6.46
CA LYS A 79 -8.19 15.76 6.48
C LYS A 79 -8.82 14.38 6.25
N ALA A 80 -8.33 13.62 5.27
CA ALA A 80 -8.83 12.27 5.00
C ALA A 80 -8.46 11.29 6.12
N ALA A 81 -7.21 11.32 6.61
CA ALA A 81 -6.70 10.45 7.67
C ALA A 81 -7.40 10.66 9.02
N SER A 82 -8.00 11.83 9.25
CA SER A 82 -8.77 12.13 10.47
C SER A 82 -10.07 11.33 10.59
N ASN A 83 -10.55 10.71 9.51
CA ASN A 83 -11.70 9.81 9.56
C ASN A 83 -11.34 8.56 10.38
N PRO A 84 -12.06 8.24 11.48
CA PRO A 84 -11.74 7.13 12.37
C PRO A 84 -11.79 5.75 11.68
N ASN A 85 -12.49 5.63 10.57
CA ASN A 85 -12.59 4.39 9.81
C ASN A 85 -11.41 4.16 8.84
N VAL A 86 -10.48 5.10 8.71
CA VAL A 86 -9.27 4.91 7.90
C VAL A 86 -8.29 4.02 8.65
N CYS A 87 -7.97 2.85 8.10
CA CYS A 87 -7.05 1.89 8.71
C CYS A 87 -5.62 1.99 8.15
N ALA A 88 -5.45 2.38 6.89
CA ALA A 88 -4.14 2.44 6.26
C ALA A 88 -4.08 3.52 5.16
N TYR A 89 -2.87 3.93 4.85
CA TYR A 89 -2.50 4.62 3.61
C TYR A 89 -1.49 3.74 2.87
N ILE A 90 -1.83 3.37 1.63
CA ILE A 90 -0.93 2.66 0.72
C ILE A 90 -0.44 3.67 -0.31
N THR A 91 0.87 3.85 -0.39
CA THR A 91 1.47 4.82 -1.29
C THR A 91 2.84 4.37 -1.81
N GLU A 92 3.17 4.78 -3.01
CA GLU A 92 4.54 4.72 -3.52
C GLU A 92 5.34 5.88 -2.92
N PRO A 93 6.57 5.68 -2.39
CA PRO A 93 7.42 6.78 -1.92
C PRO A 93 7.78 7.79 -3.02
N MET A 94 7.83 7.31 -4.27
CA MET A 94 7.85 8.08 -5.51
C MET A 94 7.02 7.31 -6.54
N GLN A 95 6.20 8.00 -7.31
CA GLN A 95 5.38 7.33 -8.32
C GLN A 95 6.19 7.07 -9.59
N GLY A 96 6.20 5.83 -10.04
CA GLY A 96 6.93 5.42 -11.24
C GLY A 96 6.07 5.52 -12.50
N GLU A 97 4.94 4.84 -12.54
CA GLU A 97 4.07 4.77 -13.72
C GLU A 97 3.44 6.13 -14.08
N ALA A 98 3.21 7.01 -13.11
CA ALA A 98 2.71 8.37 -13.35
C ALA A 98 3.75 9.31 -14.00
N GLY A 99 4.94 8.82 -14.36
CA GLY A 99 5.98 9.60 -15.03
C GLY A 99 7.12 10.05 -14.11
N ILE A 100 7.46 9.25 -13.11
CA ILE A 100 8.53 9.51 -12.13
C ILE A 100 8.25 10.80 -11.33
N VAL A 101 7.16 10.75 -10.57
CA VAL A 101 6.77 11.88 -9.72
C VAL A 101 7.44 11.75 -8.35
N ILE A 102 8.34 12.68 -8.03
CA ILE A 102 9.02 12.76 -6.73
C ILE A 102 8.25 13.75 -5.86
N PRO A 103 7.81 13.36 -4.65
CA PRO A 103 7.09 14.26 -3.76
C PRO A 103 8.02 15.34 -3.19
N PRO A 104 7.47 16.44 -2.63
CA PRO A 104 8.28 17.44 -1.94
C PRO A 104 9.14 16.82 -0.83
N LYS A 105 10.35 17.36 -0.64
CA LYS A 105 11.26 16.89 0.42
C LYS A 105 10.58 16.95 1.79
N GLY A 106 10.70 15.87 2.57
CA GLY A 106 10.10 15.75 3.90
C GLY A 106 8.63 15.29 3.87
N TRP A 107 8.06 15.09 2.69
CA TRP A 107 6.67 14.67 2.54
C TRP A 107 6.37 13.33 3.21
N LEU A 108 7.17 12.30 2.95
CA LEU A 108 6.92 10.97 3.50
C LEU A 108 7.09 10.96 5.03
N LYS A 109 8.02 11.78 5.56
CA LYS A 109 8.17 11.98 7.00
C LYS A 109 6.91 12.60 7.61
N SER A 110 6.38 13.66 7.01
CA SER A 110 5.14 14.29 7.46
C SER A 110 3.95 13.34 7.37
N ILE A 111 3.83 12.57 6.28
CA ILE A 111 2.83 11.50 6.14
C ILE A 111 2.93 10.50 7.30
N GLN A 112 4.14 10.05 7.66
CA GLN A 112 4.32 9.12 8.78
C GLN A 112 3.87 9.73 10.12
N GLU A 113 4.15 11.00 10.35
CA GLU A 113 3.72 11.72 11.56
C GLU A 113 2.19 11.83 11.64
N ILE A 114 1.53 12.16 10.53
CA ILE A 114 0.07 12.20 10.42
C ILE A 114 -0.54 10.81 10.63
N CYS A 115 0.03 9.78 10.01
CA CYS A 115 -0.40 8.39 10.19
C CYS A 115 -0.34 7.98 11.67
N LYS A 116 0.76 8.28 12.37
CA LYS A 116 0.89 8.02 13.82
C LYS A 116 -0.16 8.77 14.64
N LYS A 117 -0.39 10.04 14.35
CA LYS A 117 -1.38 10.89 15.03
C LYS A 117 -2.79 10.31 14.95
N HIS A 118 -3.19 9.78 13.80
CA HIS A 118 -4.53 9.27 13.54
C HIS A 118 -4.66 7.74 13.65
N ASN A 119 -3.60 7.04 14.13
CA ASN A 119 -3.56 5.58 14.21
C ASN A 119 -3.91 4.92 12.85
N VAL A 120 -3.23 5.34 11.79
CA VAL A 120 -3.32 4.85 10.42
C VAL A 120 -2.03 4.14 10.06
N LEU A 121 -2.09 2.96 9.46
CA LEU A 121 -0.89 2.24 8.98
C LEU A 121 -0.31 2.96 7.77
N LEU A 122 0.99 3.24 7.77
CA LEU A 122 1.72 3.66 6.58
C LEU A 122 2.30 2.42 5.88
N ILE A 123 1.83 2.12 4.68
CA ILE A 123 2.29 1.02 3.85
C ILE A 123 2.96 1.59 2.60
N CYS A 124 4.26 1.37 2.45
CA CYS A 124 5.02 1.78 1.28
C CYS A 124 5.01 0.69 0.21
N ASP A 125 4.51 1.02 -0.97
CA ASP A 125 4.66 0.19 -2.16
C ASP A 125 6.01 0.48 -2.82
N GLU A 126 6.94 -0.42 -2.60
CA GLU A 126 8.31 -0.37 -3.14
C GLU A 126 8.54 -1.40 -4.25
N ILE A 127 7.46 -1.87 -4.88
CA ILE A 127 7.56 -2.84 -5.99
C ILE A 127 8.44 -2.29 -7.11
N GLN A 128 8.32 -1.00 -7.42
CA GLN A 128 9.12 -0.36 -8.46
C GLN A 128 10.32 0.39 -7.90
N SER A 129 10.17 1.11 -6.80
CA SER A 129 11.19 2.01 -6.25
C SER A 129 12.21 1.33 -5.36
N GLY A 130 11.92 0.13 -4.85
CA GLY A 130 12.79 -0.61 -3.92
C GLY A 130 13.95 -1.35 -4.58
N ILE A 131 14.68 -2.09 -3.75
CA ILE A 131 15.80 -2.96 -4.16
C ILE A 131 16.85 -2.18 -4.95
N GLY A 132 17.32 -1.07 -4.38
CA GLY A 132 18.43 -0.28 -4.92
C GLY A 132 18.06 0.73 -6.01
N ARG A 133 16.82 0.78 -6.50
CA ARG A 133 16.40 1.62 -7.63
C ARG A 133 16.69 3.11 -7.45
N THR A 134 16.56 3.61 -6.23
CA THR A 134 16.75 5.04 -5.89
C THR A 134 18.11 5.36 -5.26
N GLY A 135 19.03 4.39 -5.25
CA GLY A 135 20.36 4.53 -4.64
C GLY A 135 20.41 4.20 -3.15
N LYS A 136 19.29 3.78 -2.56
CA LYS A 136 19.21 3.14 -1.24
C LYS A 136 18.51 1.80 -1.39
N ASP A 137 18.58 0.91 -0.40
CA ASP A 137 17.91 -0.39 -0.45
C ASP A 137 16.42 -0.20 -0.74
N PHE A 138 15.80 0.79 -0.07
CA PHE A 138 14.41 1.17 -0.28
C PHE A 138 14.28 2.69 -0.38
N ALA A 139 13.33 3.16 -1.21
CA ALA A 139 13.12 4.58 -1.44
C ALA A 139 12.66 5.32 -0.16
N PHE A 140 11.88 4.69 0.72
CA PHE A 140 11.45 5.31 1.97
C PHE A 140 12.64 5.74 2.86
N GLN A 141 13.79 5.06 2.75
CA GLN A 141 14.99 5.36 3.55
C GLN A 141 15.63 6.73 3.26
N HIS A 142 15.17 7.43 2.23
CA HIS A 142 15.57 8.81 2.01
C HIS A 142 14.98 9.77 3.05
N GLU A 143 13.86 9.41 3.71
CA GLU A 143 13.14 10.32 4.61
C GLU A 143 12.74 9.71 5.96
N ILE A 144 12.54 8.38 6.04
CA ILE A 144 12.10 7.70 7.27
C ILE A 144 12.91 6.43 7.52
N ASP A 145 12.91 5.95 8.75
CA ASP A 145 13.63 4.72 9.12
C ASP A 145 12.90 3.47 8.65
N LYS A 146 11.58 3.41 8.86
CA LYS A 146 10.73 2.28 8.43
C LYS A 146 9.25 2.67 8.40
N PRO A 147 8.48 2.17 7.42
CA PRO A 147 7.02 2.21 7.42
C PRO A 147 6.43 1.11 8.34
N ASP A 148 5.10 1.08 8.48
CA ASP A 148 4.39 0.01 9.17
C ASP A 148 4.28 -1.26 8.31
N GLY A 149 4.20 -1.08 6.99
CA GLY A 149 4.19 -2.15 6.00
C GLY A 149 5.01 -1.80 4.76
N LEU A 150 5.53 -2.82 4.10
CA LEU A 150 6.38 -2.72 2.92
C LEU A 150 5.98 -3.77 1.90
N ILE A 151 5.72 -3.34 0.68
CA ILE A 151 5.35 -4.20 -0.44
C ILE A 151 6.52 -4.25 -1.42
N LEU A 152 6.96 -5.47 -1.79
CA LEU A 152 8.09 -5.73 -2.66
C LEU A 152 7.71 -6.61 -3.84
N GLY A 153 8.41 -6.43 -4.95
CA GLY A 153 8.23 -7.23 -6.17
C GLY A 153 9.28 -6.87 -7.22
N LYS A 154 8.97 -7.05 -8.48
CA LYS A 154 9.85 -6.73 -9.62
C LYS A 154 11.31 -7.16 -9.38
N ALA A 155 12.19 -6.21 -9.04
CA ALA A 155 13.62 -6.46 -8.82
C ALA A 155 13.92 -7.50 -7.72
N LEU A 156 12.98 -7.77 -6.80
CA LEU A 156 13.12 -8.81 -5.78
C LEU A 156 13.37 -10.19 -6.41
N GLY A 157 12.83 -10.46 -7.59
CA GLY A 157 13.02 -11.72 -8.31
C GLY A 157 14.34 -11.84 -9.06
N GLY A 158 15.17 -10.80 -9.11
CA GLY A 158 16.47 -10.79 -9.79
C GLY A 158 16.42 -11.09 -11.29
N GLY A 159 15.25 -11.01 -11.92
CA GLY A 159 15.03 -11.38 -13.32
C GLY A 159 14.95 -12.89 -13.57
N VAL A 160 15.01 -13.71 -12.52
CA VAL A 160 15.06 -15.18 -12.61
C VAL A 160 13.70 -15.80 -12.30
N TYR A 161 13.03 -15.33 -11.25
CA TYR A 161 11.77 -15.89 -10.77
C TYR A 161 10.79 -14.81 -10.32
N PRO A 162 9.50 -14.90 -10.71
CA PRO A 162 8.48 -13.98 -10.23
C PRO A 162 8.26 -14.19 -8.72
N VAL A 163 8.65 -13.20 -7.92
CA VAL A 163 8.47 -13.21 -6.47
C VAL A 163 8.06 -11.84 -5.97
N SER A 164 7.19 -11.84 -4.98
CA SER A 164 6.75 -10.66 -4.26
C SER A 164 6.58 -10.96 -2.78
N ALA A 165 6.59 -9.91 -1.97
CA ALA A 165 6.41 -10.03 -0.53
C ALA A 165 5.64 -8.82 0.03
N PHE A 166 4.86 -9.08 1.07
CA PHE A 166 4.38 -8.07 1.99
C PHE A 166 5.02 -8.32 3.35
N LEU A 167 5.71 -7.32 3.88
CA LEU A 167 6.33 -7.31 5.19
C LEU A 167 5.67 -6.23 6.03
N ALA A 168 5.43 -6.48 7.31
CA ALA A 168 4.89 -5.48 8.20
C ALA A 168 5.33 -5.71 9.66
N ARG A 169 4.98 -4.77 10.54
CA ARG A 169 5.14 -4.97 11.99
C ARG A 169 4.42 -6.25 12.43
N ALA A 170 4.91 -6.88 13.51
CA ALA A 170 4.33 -8.11 14.02
C ALA A 170 2.83 -8.01 14.28
N ASP A 171 2.37 -6.93 14.92
CA ASP A 171 0.95 -6.73 15.23
C ASP A 171 0.04 -6.61 13.99
N VAL A 172 0.60 -6.21 12.85
CA VAL A 172 -0.09 -6.18 11.54
C VAL A 172 -0.07 -7.56 10.90
N MET A 173 1.03 -8.31 10.99
CA MET A 173 1.12 -9.67 10.43
C MET A 173 0.34 -10.69 11.25
N ASP A 174 0.29 -10.53 12.57
CA ASP A 174 -0.41 -11.43 13.50
C ASP A 174 -1.94 -11.43 13.34
N VAL A 175 -2.49 -10.57 12.46
CA VAL A 175 -3.91 -10.64 12.12
C VAL A 175 -4.23 -11.86 11.25
N PHE A 176 -3.25 -12.44 10.57
CA PHE A 176 -3.45 -13.65 9.77
C PHE A 176 -3.39 -14.91 10.66
N ASN A 177 -4.49 -15.66 10.66
CA ASN A 177 -4.56 -16.97 11.29
C ASN A 177 -4.35 -18.07 10.23
N PRO A 178 -3.92 -19.27 10.62
CA PRO A 178 -3.84 -20.41 9.71
C PRO A 178 -5.13 -20.57 8.89
N GLY A 179 -5.01 -20.67 7.57
CA GLY A 179 -6.14 -20.80 6.65
C GLY A 179 -6.85 -19.51 6.25
N SER A 180 -6.54 -18.36 6.87
CA SER A 180 -7.23 -17.09 6.55
C SER A 180 -6.67 -16.37 5.32
N HIS A 181 -5.48 -16.73 4.89
CA HIS A 181 -4.80 -16.22 3.70
C HIS A 181 -3.79 -17.25 3.19
N GLY A 182 -3.51 -17.24 1.89
CA GLY A 182 -2.56 -18.16 1.30
C GLY A 182 -2.24 -17.81 -0.16
N SER A 183 -1.24 -18.46 -0.70
CA SER A 183 -0.84 -18.42 -2.10
C SER A 183 -0.45 -19.81 -2.55
N THR A 184 -0.95 -20.29 -3.68
CA THR A 184 -0.66 -21.64 -4.19
C THR A 184 0.81 -21.81 -4.54
N PHE A 185 1.39 -20.81 -5.22
CA PHE A 185 2.78 -20.87 -5.68
C PHE A 185 3.74 -20.07 -4.79
N GLY A 186 3.24 -19.26 -3.88
CA GLY A 186 4.09 -18.47 -2.97
C GLY A 186 4.88 -19.39 -2.03
N GLY A 187 6.21 -19.24 -2.02
CA GLY A 187 7.12 -20.07 -1.24
C GLY A 187 7.47 -21.43 -1.87
N ASN A 188 7.00 -21.70 -3.08
CA ASN A 188 7.49 -22.87 -3.83
C ASN A 188 8.91 -22.63 -4.36
N PRO A 189 9.76 -23.71 -4.40
CA PRO A 189 11.08 -23.65 -5.02
C PRO A 189 11.02 -23.47 -6.53
#